data_cb6f344c3bd56c24c5653476c881719c
#
_entry.id   cb6f344c3bd56c24c5653476c881719c
#
_cell.length_a   1.000
_cell.length_b   1.000
_cell.length_c   1.000
_cell.angle_alpha   90.00
_cell.angle_beta   90.00
_cell.angle_gamma   90.00
#
_symmetry.space_group_name_H-M   'P 1'
#
loop_
_entity.id
_entity.type
_entity.pdbx_description
1 polymer ?
#
loop_
_entity_poly.entity_id
_entity_poly.type
_entity_poly.pdbx_seq_one_letter_code
_entity_poly.pdbx_strand_id
1 'polypeptide(L)'
;MQYNFDCIIDRTQIDSVKWTAYPKDVLPLWVADSDFQSPEPVVAAVQKIVDTKVFGYPNGHSGVLERAAVSWCQRKYNFTFSESEIHYCPSMSFGLAIAIRAFTQPGGKVLMQTPIYPPFTELTKANGRVCSMNPLKFVNGRYDVDFEDFERRAADPDCSLFLLCSPHNPTGRVFSADELNRFVEICAAHDVVILSDEVHSGFVFKGEHAFLPRLSE
;
A
#
# COMPACT_ATOMS: atom_id res chain seq x y z
N MET A 1 -9.89 -11.72 24.68
CA MET A 1 -11.20 -11.66 23.98
C MET A 1 -11.24 -12.78 22.96
N GLN A 2 -12.34 -13.50 22.88
CA GLN A 2 -12.55 -14.51 21.83
C GLN A 2 -13.45 -13.90 20.78
N TYR A 3 -12.96 -13.84 19.53
CA TYR A 3 -13.73 -13.34 18.40
C TYR A 3 -14.50 -14.48 17.74
N ASN A 4 -15.73 -14.23 17.31
CA ASN A 4 -16.53 -15.20 16.56
C ASN A 4 -16.41 -14.91 15.07
N PHE A 5 -15.57 -15.69 14.36
CA PHE A 5 -15.38 -15.58 12.92
C PHE A 5 -16.43 -16.36 12.10
N ASP A 6 -17.30 -17.13 12.76
CA ASP A 6 -18.38 -17.89 12.11
C ASP A 6 -19.70 -17.10 12.03
N CYS A 7 -19.71 -15.87 12.58
CA CYS A 7 -20.87 -14.99 12.53
C CYS A 7 -21.08 -14.48 11.10
N ILE A 8 -22.17 -14.88 10.47
CA ILE A 8 -22.55 -14.40 9.14
C ILE A 8 -23.24 -13.05 9.27
N ILE A 9 -22.71 -12.05 8.57
CA ILE A 9 -23.25 -10.69 8.49
C ILE A 9 -23.83 -10.49 7.11
N ASP A 10 -25.14 -10.24 7.02
CA ASP A 10 -25.77 -9.86 5.75
C ASP A 10 -25.39 -8.44 5.36
N ARG A 11 -24.47 -8.32 4.42
CA ARG A 11 -23.98 -7.05 3.89
C ARG A 11 -24.72 -6.60 2.62
N THR A 12 -25.69 -7.38 2.16
CA THR A 12 -26.49 -7.03 0.96
C THR A 12 -27.48 -5.88 1.23
N GLN A 13 -27.73 -5.58 2.51
CA GLN A 13 -28.65 -4.53 2.96
C GLN A 13 -27.97 -3.17 3.18
N ILE A 14 -26.65 -3.11 3.05
CA ILE A 14 -25.86 -1.88 3.18
C ILE A 14 -25.22 -1.53 1.84
N ASP A 15 -24.86 -0.27 1.66
CA ASP A 15 -24.14 0.20 0.48
C ASP A 15 -22.70 -0.32 0.50
N SER A 16 -22.50 -1.51 -0.08
CA SER A 16 -21.22 -2.22 -0.14
C SER A 16 -20.88 -2.55 -1.58
N VAL A 17 -19.88 -1.89 -2.14
CA VAL A 17 -19.42 -2.18 -3.50
C VAL A 17 -19.04 -3.65 -3.70
N LYS A 18 -18.50 -4.31 -2.67
CA LYS A 18 -18.15 -5.73 -2.71
C LYS A 18 -19.37 -6.62 -2.96
N TRP A 19 -20.47 -6.35 -2.28
CA TRP A 19 -21.65 -7.21 -2.26
C TRP A 19 -22.77 -6.79 -3.22
N THR A 20 -22.67 -5.57 -3.81
CA THR A 20 -23.69 -5.05 -4.72
C THR A 20 -23.26 -4.94 -6.18
N ALA A 21 -21.96 -5.13 -6.48
CA ALA A 21 -21.44 -5.00 -7.84
C ALA A 21 -21.83 -6.17 -8.77
N TYR A 22 -22.16 -7.34 -8.21
CA TYR A 22 -22.49 -8.56 -8.96
C TYR A 22 -23.82 -9.15 -8.49
N PRO A 23 -24.46 -10.04 -9.27
CA PRO A 23 -25.65 -10.78 -8.85
C PRO A 23 -25.43 -11.55 -7.53
N LYS A 24 -26.52 -11.72 -6.74
CA LYS A 24 -26.46 -12.29 -5.39
C LYS A 24 -25.94 -13.75 -5.30
N ASP A 25 -25.95 -14.47 -6.40
CA ASP A 25 -25.42 -15.83 -6.55
C ASP A 25 -23.92 -15.88 -6.84
N VAL A 26 -23.27 -14.72 -7.02
CA VAL A 26 -21.82 -14.60 -7.22
C VAL A 26 -21.13 -14.26 -5.90
N LEU A 27 -20.27 -15.19 -5.43
CA LEU A 27 -19.45 -14.95 -4.23
C LEU A 27 -18.35 -13.94 -4.51
N PRO A 28 -18.37 -12.75 -3.86
CA PRO A 28 -17.38 -11.71 -4.13
C PRO A 28 -16.07 -11.98 -3.38
N LEU A 29 -14.97 -12.16 -4.14
CA LEU A 29 -13.62 -12.36 -3.61
C LEU A 29 -12.60 -11.32 -4.15
N TRP A 30 -13.08 -10.21 -4.70
CA TRP A 30 -12.29 -9.27 -5.50
C TRP A 30 -11.86 -7.99 -4.76
N VAL A 31 -12.48 -7.67 -3.63
CA VAL A 31 -12.17 -6.49 -2.81
C VAL A 31 -11.63 -6.93 -1.45
N ALA A 32 -10.55 -6.32 -1.00
CA ALA A 32 -9.96 -6.54 0.32
C ALA A 32 -10.75 -5.85 1.45
N ASP A 33 -12.07 -6.00 1.42
CA ASP A 33 -13.03 -5.53 2.42
C ASP A 33 -13.42 -6.72 3.29
N SER A 34 -13.12 -6.65 4.60
CA SER A 34 -13.37 -7.74 5.55
C SER A 34 -14.86 -7.97 5.76
N ASP A 35 -15.28 -9.23 5.75
CA ASP A 35 -16.64 -9.65 6.08
C ASP A 35 -16.81 -10.02 7.56
N PHE A 36 -15.73 -9.98 8.34
CA PHE A 36 -15.76 -10.19 9.77
C PHE A 36 -16.15 -8.92 10.53
N GLN A 37 -16.76 -9.11 11.71
CA GLN A 37 -17.01 -7.99 12.62
C GLN A 37 -15.70 -7.30 13.02
N SER A 38 -15.75 -5.97 13.07
CA SER A 38 -14.62 -5.21 13.63
C SER A 38 -14.41 -5.56 15.10
N PRO A 39 -13.15 -5.57 15.58
CA PRO A 39 -12.85 -5.81 16.99
C PRO A 39 -13.59 -4.84 17.91
N GLU A 40 -14.11 -5.37 19.01
CA GLU A 40 -14.90 -4.57 19.99
C GLU A 40 -14.18 -3.29 20.46
N PRO A 41 -12.85 -3.26 20.73
CA PRO A 41 -12.18 -2.01 21.10
C PRO A 41 -12.26 -0.93 20.03
N VAL A 42 -12.28 -1.31 18.75
CA VAL A 42 -12.41 -0.37 17.61
C VAL A 42 -13.83 0.19 17.58
N VAL A 43 -14.85 -0.69 17.69
CA VAL A 43 -16.25 -0.29 17.72
C VAL A 43 -16.53 0.65 18.89
N ALA A 44 -16.07 0.30 20.09
CA ALA A 44 -16.23 1.11 21.30
C ALA A 44 -15.56 2.49 21.17
N ALA A 45 -14.37 2.57 20.56
CA ALA A 45 -13.68 3.83 20.34
C ALA A 45 -14.46 4.75 19.39
N VAL A 46 -15.02 4.21 18.31
CA VAL A 46 -15.85 4.95 17.37
C VAL A 46 -17.15 5.39 18.03
N GLN A 47 -17.82 4.47 18.76
CA GLN A 47 -19.07 4.75 19.47
C GLN A 47 -18.92 5.90 20.46
N LYS A 48 -17.79 5.93 21.20
CA LYS A 48 -17.51 7.02 22.13
C LYS A 48 -17.54 8.41 21.45
N ILE A 49 -17.08 8.52 20.22
CA ILE A 49 -17.15 9.77 19.46
C ILE A 49 -18.59 10.05 18.99
N VAL A 50 -19.27 9.03 18.48
CA VAL A 50 -20.67 9.15 18.05
C VAL A 50 -21.56 9.65 19.19
N ASP A 51 -21.38 9.16 20.42
CA ASP A 51 -22.15 9.53 21.60
C ASP A 51 -21.99 11.01 21.99
N THR A 52 -20.89 11.66 21.62
CA THR A 52 -20.71 13.11 21.81
C THR A 52 -21.64 13.94 20.92
N LYS A 53 -22.08 13.39 19.78
CA LYS A 53 -22.87 14.06 18.73
C LYS A 53 -22.18 15.33 18.19
N VAL A 54 -20.85 15.45 18.36
CA VAL A 54 -20.05 16.57 17.89
C VAL A 54 -18.91 16.06 17.02
N PHE A 55 -18.90 16.48 15.76
CA PHE A 55 -17.94 16.05 14.73
C PHE A 55 -17.17 17.29 14.22
N GLY A 56 -16.23 17.77 15.02
CA GLY A 56 -15.39 18.91 14.68
C GLY A 56 -14.05 18.51 14.05
N TYR A 57 -13.19 19.49 13.89
CA TYR A 57 -11.83 19.25 13.43
C TYR A 57 -11.03 18.49 14.48
N PRO A 58 -10.23 17.48 14.07
CA PRO A 58 -9.36 16.77 15.00
C PRO A 58 -8.23 17.70 15.48
N ASN A 59 -7.72 17.44 16.69
CA ASN A 59 -6.46 18.02 17.11
C ASN A 59 -5.30 17.35 16.38
N GLY A 60 -4.83 17.94 15.29
CA GLY A 60 -3.72 17.42 14.48
C GLY A 60 -2.37 17.34 15.20
N HIS A 61 -2.30 17.77 16.46
CA HIS A 61 -1.07 17.73 17.26
C HIS A 61 -1.18 16.82 18.48
N SER A 62 -2.17 15.95 18.54
CA SER A 62 -2.35 15.02 19.67
C SER A 62 -1.23 13.97 19.76
N GLY A 63 -0.57 13.66 18.65
CA GLY A 63 0.48 12.64 18.54
C GLY A 63 -0.03 11.20 18.77
N VAL A 64 -1.35 10.98 18.91
CA VAL A 64 -1.90 9.66 19.27
C VAL A 64 -1.68 8.65 18.16
N LEU A 65 -1.94 9.03 16.92
CA LEU A 65 -1.80 8.15 15.76
C LEU A 65 -0.33 7.95 15.39
N GLU A 66 0.48 9.03 15.48
CA GLU A 66 1.93 8.98 15.25
C GLU A 66 2.58 8.00 16.20
N ARG A 67 2.35 8.12 17.51
CA ARG A 67 2.87 7.18 18.52
C ARG A 67 2.39 5.76 18.28
N ALA A 68 1.14 5.56 17.87
CA ALA A 68 0.61 4.25 17.53
C ALA A 68 1.34 3.63 16.33
N ALA A 69 1.60 4.43 15.28
CA ALA A 69 2.31 3.99 14.09
C ALA A 69 3.79 3.66 14.40
N VAL A 70 4.51 4.51 15.12
CA VAL A 70 5.88 4.25 15.58
C VAL A 70 5.94 2.96 16.40
N SER A 71 5.04 2.83 17.40
CA SER A 71 4.96 1.64 18.25
C SER A 71 4.64 0.36 17.46
N TRP A 72 3.78 0.46 16.43
CA TRP A 72 3.50 -0.67 15.54
C TRP A 72 4.76 -1.08 14.76
N CYS A 73 5.43 -0.15 14.09
CA CYS A 73 6.62 -0.42 13.29
C CYS A 73 7.76 -0.96 14.14
N GLN A 74 7.95 -0.43 15.35
CA GLN A 74 8.94 -0.95 16.28
C GLN A 74 8.67 -2.42 16.67
N ARG A 75 7.42 -2.77 16.99
CA ARG A 75 7.07 -4.15 17.37
C ARG A 75 7.08 -5.12 16.20
N LYS A 76 6.64 -4.66 15.01
CA LYS A 76 6.42 -5.53 13.85
C LYS A 76 7.67 -5.71 13.00
N TYR A 77 8.47 -4.64 12.85
CA TYR A 77 9.58 -4.60 11.90
C TYR A 77 10.92 -4.30 12.57
N ASN A 78 10.95 -4.09 13.92
CA ASN A 78 12.12 -3.62 14.64
C ASN A 78 12.74 -2.36 14.00
N PHE A 79 11.86 -1.43 13.62
CA PHE A 79 12.22 -0.17 13.00
C PHE A 79 11.50 0.98 13.70
N THR A 80 12.18 2.13 13.85
CA THR A 80 11.59 3.33 14.43
C THR A 80 11.91 4.55 13.59
N PHE A 81 11.00 5.51 13.62
CA PHE A 81 11.15 6.82 13.02
C PHE A 81 10.55 7.88 13.95
N SER A 82 10.87 9.14 13.68
CA SER A 82 10.32 10.26 14.45
C SER A 82 8.82 10.43 14.18
N GLU A 83 8.05 10.80 15.21
CA GLU A 83 6.64 11.17 15.02
C GLU A 83 6.46 12.29 13.97
N SER A 84 7.46 13.16 13.80
CA SER A 84 7.44 14.25 12.80
C SER A 84 7.57 13.79 11.35
N GLU A 85 7.98 12.52 11.11
CA GLU A 85 8.08 11.94 9.77
C GLU A 85 6.78 11.28 9.33
N ILE A 86 5.74 11.26 10.20
CA ILE A 86 4.46 10.68 9.91
C ILE A 86 3.50 11.74 9.40
N HIS A 87 2.95 11.50 8.22
CA HIS A 87 1.95 12.36 7.60
C HIS A 87 0.69 11.58 7.28
N TYR A 88 -0.46 12.17 7.61
CA TYR A 88 -1.76 11.57 7.33
C TYR A 88 -2.22 11.89 5.92
N CYS A 89 -2.81 10.90 5.28
CA CYS A 89 -3.60 11.11 4.10
C CYS A 89 -4.93 10.36 4.21
N PRO A 90 -6.02 10.88 3.58
CA PRO A 90 -7.35 10.30 3.73
C PRO A 90 -7.48 8.91 3.10
N SER A 91 -6.59 8.54 2.18
CA SER A 91 -6.54 7.20 1.57
C SER A 91 -5.17 6.96 0.93
N MET A 92 -4.84 5.69 0.65
CA MET A 92 -3.65 5.32 -0.12
C MET A 92 -3.63 5.98 -1.50
N SER A 93 -4.76 6.00 -2.21
CA SER A 93 -4.87 6.65 -3.53
C SER A 93 -4.53 8.15 -3.47
N PHE A 94 -4.92 8.83 -2.40
CA PHE A 94 -4.58 10.24 -2.19
C PHE A 94 -3.08 10.41 -1.95
N GLY A 95 -2.49 9.58 -1.09
CA GLY A 95 -1.05 9.57 -0.82
C GLY A 95 -0.23 9.31 -2.08
N LEU A 96 -0.60 8.31 -2.87
CA LEU A 96 0.01 8.00 -4.17
C LEU A 96 -0.06 9.20 -5.14
N ALA A 97 -1.23 9.83 -5.27
CA ALA A 97 -1.39 10.98 -6.16
C ALA A 97 -0.53 12.18 -5.76
N ILE A 98 -0.41 12.46 -4.45
CA ILE A 98 0.47 13.51 -3.94
C ILE A 98 1.93 13.18 -4.22
N ALA A 99 2.37 11.95 -3.94
CA ALA A 99 3.74 11.54 -4.17
C ALA A 99 4.12 11.59 -5.66
N ILE A 100 3.23 11.11 -6.55
CA ILE A 100 3.44 11.24 -8.00
C ILE A 100 3.68 12.71 -8.39
N ARG A 101 2.90 13.64 -7.86
CA ARG A 101 3.05 15.08 -8.17
C ARG A 101 4.28 15.69 -7.54
N ALA A 102 4.66 15.26 -6.34
CA ALA A 102 5.80 15.80 -5.60
C ALA A 102 7.15 15.38 -6.20
N PHE A 103 7.25 14.14 -6.66
CA PHE A 103 8.52 13.55 -7.09
C PHE A 103 8.66 13.41 -8.61
N THR A 104 7.68 13.86 -9.40
CA THR A 104 7.77 13.82 -10.86
C THR A 104 7.31 15.12 -11.50
N GLN A 105 7.87 15.46 -12.66
CA GLN A 105 7.40 16.58 -13.47
C GLN A 105 6.21 16.15 -14.37
N PRO A 106 5.36 17.09 -14.84
CA PRO A 106 4.39 16.80 -15.88
C PRO A 106 5.03 16.15 -17.10
N GLY A 107 4.46 15.04 -17.60
CA GLY A 107 5.03 14.22 -18.65
C GLY A 107 6.13 13.25 -18.23
N GLY A 108 6.65 13.37 -17.00
CA GLY A 108 7.67 12.47 -16.46
C GLY A 108 7.16 11.04 -16.29
N LYS A 109 8.09 10.11 -16.16
CA LYS A 109 7.84 8.67 -16.09
C LYS A 109 7.80 8.20 -14.65
N VAL A 110 6.84 7.32 -14.37
CA VAL A 110 6.71 6.61 -13.09
C VAL A 110 6.92 5.12 -13.35
N LEU A 111 7.97 4.56 -12.78
CA LEU A 111 8.32 3.14 -12.90
C LEU A 111 7.45 2.29 -11.99
N MET A 112 6.98 1.14 -12.48
CA MET A 112 6.20 0.17 -11.71
C MET A 112 6.29 -1.22 -12.33
N GLN A 113 6.18 -2.28 -11.51
CA GLN A 113 6.05 -3.66 -12.01
C GLN A 113 4.64 -3.92 -12.52
N THR A 114 4.51 -4.83 -13.50
CA THR A 114 3.22 -5.32 -13.97
C THR A 114 3.16 -6.85 -13.97
N PRO A 115 1.94 -7.46 -13.75
CA PRO A 115 0.65 -6.81 -13.49
C PRO A 115 0.66 -5.99 -12.20
N ILE A 116 -0.15 -4.95 -12.09
CA ILE A 116 -0.19 -4.06 -10.91
C ILE A 116 -1.63 -3.69 -10.57
N TYR A 117 -1.88 -3.28 -9.34
CA TYR A 117 -3.14 -2.73 -8.90
C TYR A 117 -3.54 -1.51 -9.77
N PRO A 118 -4.74 -1.53 -10.41
CA PRO A 118 -5.11 -0.54 -11.42
C PRO A 118 -4.93 0.93 -11.01
N PRO A 119 -5.23 1.34 -9.78
CA PRO A 119 -5.03 2.71 -9.34
C PRO A 119 -3.62 3.26 -9.51
N PHE A 120 -2.55 2.44 -9.49
CA PHE A 120 -1.20 2.93 -9.77
C PHE A 120 -1.10 3.53 -11.17
N THR A 121 -1.65 2.84 -12.17
CA THR A 121 -1.61 3.32 -13.55
C THR A 121 -2.61 4.44 -13.80
N GLU A 122 -3.80 4.36 -13.20
CA GLU A 122 -4.87 5.34 -13.33
C GLU A 122 -4.45 6.68 -12.74
N LEU A 123 -3.92 6.69 -11.51
CA LEU A 123 -3.44 7.90 -10.84
C LEU A 123 -2.24 8.52 -11.54
N THR A 124 -1.31 7.69 -12.05
CA THR A 124 -0.17 8.18 -12.83
C THR A 124 -0.65 8.95 -14.06
N LYS A 125 -1.57 8.37 -14.85
CA LYS A 125 -2.15 9.00 -16.05
C LYS A 125 -3.01 10.22 -15.71
N ALA A 126 -3.86 10.10 -14.68
CA ALA A 126 -4.74 11.20 -14.25
C ALA A 126 -3.96 12.44 -13.78
N ASN A 127 -2.74 12.25 -13.30
CA ASN A 127 -1.83 13.33 -12.93
C ASN A 127 -0.92 13.79 -14.09
N GLY A 128 -1.15 13.34 -15.34
CA GLY A 128 -0.39 13.77 -16.51
C GLY A 128 1.04 13.19 -16.57
N ARG A 129 1.26 12.02 -16.00
CA ARG A 129 2.53 11.29 -16.02
C ARG A 129 2.44 10.05 -16.90
N VAL A 130 3.58 9.50 -17.29
CA VAL A 130 3.69 8.33 -18.15
C VAL A 130 4.05 7.11 -17.30
N CYS A 131 3.33 5.99 -17.49
CA CYS A 131 3.68 4.73 -16.83
C CYS A 131 4.86 4.07 -17.53
N SER A 132 5.98 3.88 -16.85
CA SER A 132 7.11 3.05 -17.28
C SER A 132 6.95 1.66 -16.66
N MET A 133 6.54 0.69 -17.48
CA MET A 133 6.14 -0.63 -16.99
C MET A 133 7.27 -1.64 -17.12
N ASN A 134 7.68 -2.23 -15.99
CA ASN A 134 8.61 -3.35 -15.90
C ASN A 134 7.82 -4.65 -15.72
N PRO A 135 7.58 -5.45 -16.77
CA PRO A 135 6.80 -6.68 -16.65
C PRO A 135 7.52 -7.73 -15.80
N LEU A 136 6.83 -8.24 -14.80
CA LEU A 136 7.29 -9.41 -14.06
C LEU A 136 7.23 -10.64 -14.97
N LYS A 137 8.26 -11.48 -14.92
CA LYS A 137 8.36 -12.73 -15.67
C LYS A 137 7.71 -13.86 -14.88
N PHE A 138 6.68 -14.50 -15.43
CA PHE A 138 6.09 -15.67 -14.80
C PHE A 138 6.86 -16.94 -15.19
N VAL A 139 7.62 -17.48 -14.24
CA VAL A 139 8.48 -18.64 -14.42
C VAL A 139 8.24 -19.64 -13.30
N ASN A 140 7.96 -20.90 -13.64
CA ASN A 140 7.76 -22.00 -12.68
C ASN A 140 6.76 -21.67 -11.56
N GLY A 141 5.63 -21.03 -11.90
CA GLY A 141 4.59 -20.68 -10.93
C GLY A 141 4.90 -19.46 -10.06
N ARG A 142 5.98 -18.74 -10.33
CA ARG A 142 6.41 -17.55 -9.61
C ARG A 142 6.57 -16.37 -10.58
N TYR A 143 6.29 -15.18 -10.08
CA TYR A 143 6.60 -13.93 -10.77
C TYR A 143 7.99 -13.44 -10.36
N ASP A 144 8.92 -13.31 -11.28
CA ASP A 144 10.28 -12.84 -11.03
C ASP A 144 10.51 -11.47 -11.66
N VAL A 145 11.41 -10.68 -11.05
CA VAL A 145 11.77 -9.35 -11.54
C VAL A 145 12.75 -9.47 -12.69
N ASP A 146 12.49 -8.74 -13.77
CA ASP A 146 13.48 -8.46 -14.80
C ASP A 146 14.29 -7.22 -14.39
N PHE A 147 15.37 -7.45 -13.65
CA PHE A 147 16.21 -6.36 -13.17
C PHE A 147 16.98 -5.64 -14.26
N GLU A 148 17.30 -6.29 -15.37
CA GLU A 148 17.94 -5.65 -16.51
C GLU A 148 17.00 -4.64 -17.18
N ASP A 149 15.73 -5.04 -17.42
CA ASP A 149 14.70 -4.12 -17.91
C ASP A 149 14.38 -3.03 -16.88
N PHE A 150 14.37 -3.36 -15.58
CA PHE A 150 14.13 -2.40 -14.51
C PHE A 150 15.18 -1.29 -14.50
N GLU A 151 16.47 -1.65 -14.50
CA GLU A 151 17.59 -0.70 -14.51
C GLU A 151 17.60 0.17 -15.77
N ARG A 152 17.35 -0.43 -16.93
CA ARG A 152 17.23 0.33 -18.18
C ARG A 152 16.11 1.38 -18.13
N ARG A 153 15.02 1.10 -17.42
CA ARG A 153 13.91 2.05 -17.22
C ARG A 153 14.21 3.10 -16.17
N ALA A 154 14.89 2.71 -15.11
CA ALA A 154 15.33 3.64 -14.07
C ALA A 154 16.37 4.64 -14.61
N ALA A 155 17.22 4.21 -15.53
CA ALA A 155 18.22 5.04 -16.20
C ALA A 155 17.64 6.07 -17.21
N ASP A 156 16.34 6.01 -17.49
CA ASP A 156 15.67 6.99 -18.36
C ASP A 156 15.61 8.35 -17.65
N PRO A 157 16.12 9.45 -18.27
CA PRO A 157 16.23 10.74 -17.61
C PRO A 157 14.88 11.36 -17.21
N ASP A 158 13.78 10.89 -17.79
CA ASP A 158 12.43 11.32 -17.42
C ASP A 158 11.84 10.50 -16.26
N CYS A 159 12.55 9.45 -15.78
CA CYS A 159 12.10 8.57 -14.71
C CYS A 159 12.67 9.03 -13.36
N SER A 160 11.80 9.50 -12.46
CA SER A 160 12.22 10.00 -11.14
C SER A 160 11.49 9.35 -9.96
N LEU A 161 10.54 8.46 -10.23
CA LEU A 161 9.75 7.78 -9.20
C LEU A 161 9.53 6.32 -9.56
N PHE A 162 9.80 5.42 -8.61
CA PHE A 162 9.41 4.01 -8.63
C PHE A 162 8.30 3.76 -7.63
N LEU A 163 7.14 3.30 -8.09
CA LEU A 163 6.05 2.84 -7.23
C LEU A 163 6.20 1.34 -6.99
N LEU A 164 6.73 0.98 -5.84
CA LEU A 164 6.86 -0.40 -5.37
C LEU A 164 5.58 -0.80 -4.63
N CYS A 165 5.02 -1.97 -4.94
CA CYS A 165 3.95 -2.60 -4.17
C CYS A 165 4.52 -3.86 -3.50
N SER A 166 4.62 -3.87 -2.15
CA SER A 166 5.21 -5.00 -1.41
C SER A 166 4.50 -5.21 -0.07
N PRO A 167 3.82 -6.32 0.16
CA PRO A 167 3.52 -7.45 -0.74
C PRO A 167 2.77 -7.04 -2.01
N HIS A 168 3.08 -7.71 -3.12
CA HIS A 168 2.69 -7.25 -4.46
C HIS A 168 1.25 -7.64 -4.82
N ASN A 169 0.42 -6.67 -5.14
CA ASN A 169 -0.93 -6.88 -5.68
C ASN A 169 -0.91 -6.71 -7.22
N PRO A 170 -1.39 -7.70 -8.03
CA PRO A 170 -2.25 -8.83 -7.63
C PRO A 170 -1.52 -10.17 -7.43
N THR A 171 -0.19 -10.24 -7.57
CA THR A 171 0.51 -11.53 -7.63
C THR A 171 0.64 -12.24 -6.28
N GLY A 172 0.40 -11.52 -5.16
CA GLY A 172 0.59 -12.04 -3.80
C GLY A 172 2.06 -12.27 -3.42
N ARG A 173 2.99 -11.80 -4.26
CA ARG A 173 4.41 -11.99 -4.04
C ARG A 173 4.92 -11.09 -2.92
N VAL A 174 5.76 -11.66 -2.04
CA VAL A 174 6.59 -10.93 -1.09
C VAL A 174 8.01 -10.89 -1.65
N PHE A 175 8.56 -9.69 -1.85
CA PHE A 175 9.95 -9.53 -2.30
C PHE A 175 10.91 -9.87 -1.16
N SER A 176 12.03 -10.54 -1.49
CA SER A 176 13.10 -10.80 -0.52
C SER A 176 13.89 -9.53 -0.21
N ALA A 177 14.62 -9.54 0.91
CA ALA A 177 15.51 -8.43 1.27
C ALA A 177 16.54 -8.16 0.16
N ASP A 178 17.10 -9.21 -0.46
CA ASP A 178 18.08 -9.06 -1.56
C ASP A 178 17.46 -8.39 -2.79
N GLU A 179 16.22 -8.72 -3.12
CA GLU A 179 15.52 -8.08 -4.24
C GLU A 179 15.21 -6.61 -3.94
N LEU A 180 14.77 -6.32 -2.71
CA LEU A 180 14.52 -4.95 -2.28
C LEU A 180 15.80 -4.12 -2.23
N ASN A 181 16.91 -4.68 -1.73
CA ASN A 181 18.22 -4.03 -1.76
C ASN A 181 18.65 -3.70 -3.20
N ARG A 182 18.44 -4.63 -4.12
CA ARG A 182 18.76 -4.39 -5.55
C ARG A 182 17.92 -3.27 -6.16
N PHE A 183 16.63 -3.15 -5.79
CA PHE A 183 15.82 -1.98 -6.18
C PHE A 183 16.40 -0.68 -5.61
N VAL A 184 16.78 -0.68 -4.33
CA VAL A 184 17.39 0.49 -3.67
C VAL A 184 18.69 0.90 -4.39
N GLU A 185 19.60 -0.04 -4.65
CA GLU A 185 20.87 0.20 -5.34
C GLU A 185 20.66 0.82 -6.73
N ILE A 186 19.77 0.23 -7.54
CA ILE A 186 19.49 0.73 -8.89
C ILE A 186 18.84 2.12 -8.82
N CYS A 187 17.82 2.30 -7.95
CA CYS A 187 17.15 3.58 -7.84
C CYS A 187 18.10 4.68 -7.35
N ALA A 188 18.96 4.38 -6.38
CA ALA A 188 19.97 5.33 -5.89
C ALA A 188 21.01 5.71 -6.97
N ALA A 189 21.41 4.75 -7.81
CA ALA A 189 22.37 5.01 -8.92
C ALA A 189 21.79 5.94 -10.01
N HIS A 190 20.46 6.05 -10.10
CA HIS A 190 19.78 6.82 -11.15
C HIS A 190 18.90 7.96 -10.61
N ASP A 191 19.05 8.35 -9.32
CA ASP A 191 18.27 9.42 -8.66
C ASP A 191 16.75 9.20 -8.71
N VAL A 192 16.30 7.94 -8.66
CA VAL A 192 14.89 7.55 -8.64
C VAL A 192 14.41 7.38 -7.20
N VAL A 193 13.39 8.12 -6.81
CA VAL A 193 12.77 7.98 -5.49
C VAL A 193 11.92 6.70 -5.45
N ILE A 194 12.00 5.95 -4.36
CA ILE A 194 11.13 4.77 -4.15
C ILE A 194 9.97 5.17 -3.23
N LEU A 195 8.74 5.00 -3.71
CA LEU A 195 7.54 5.01 -2.89
C LEU A 195 7.05 3.58 -2.70
N SER A 196 7.20 3.04 -1.49
CA SER A 196 6.77 1.69 -1.16
C SER A 196 5.35 1.68 -0.59
N ASP A 197 4.43 1.04 -1.31
CA ASP A 197 3.10 0.72 -0.79
C ASP A 197 3.17 -0.63 -0.08
N GLU A 198 3.16 -0.59 1.25
CA GLU A 198 3.24 -1.77 2.11
C GLU A 198 1.92 -2.07 2.84
N VAL A 199 0.80 -1.61 2.29
CA VAL A 199 -0.53 -1.78 2.91
C VAL A 199 -0.88 -3.24 3.20
N HIS A 200 -0.35 -4.19 2.41
CA HIS A 200 -0.54 -5.62 2.59
C HIS A 200 0.49 -6.30 3.51
N SER A 201 1.40 -5.56 4.13
CA SER A 201 2.51 -6.12 4.96
C SER A 201 2.04 -6.97 6.16
N GLY A 202 0.79 -6.79 6.60
CA GLY A 202 0.17 -7.63 7.63
C GLY A 202 -0.24 -9.04 7.16
N PHE A 203 -0.27 -9.31 5.84
CA PHE A 203 -0.82 -10.52 5.24
C PHE A 203 0.26 -11.34 4.52
N VAL A 204 1.24 -11.83 5.30
CA VAL A 204 2.29 -12.72 4.80
C VAL A 204 2.03 -14.12 5.33
N PHE A 205 1.65 -15.04 4.42
CA PHE A 205 1.27 -16.41 4.79
C PHE A 205 2.46 -17.37 4.84
N LYS A 206 3.57 -17.02 4.16
CA LYS A 206 4.80 -17.82 4.15
C LYS A 206 6.01 -16.90 4.05
N GLY A 207 6.99 -17.09 4.94
CA GLY A 207 8.17 -16.25 5.06
C GLY A 207 7.90 -15.00 5.91
N GLU A 208 8.69 -13.97 5.71
CA GLU A 208 8.63 -12.71 6.44
C GLU A 208 8.59 -11.54 5.46
N HIS A 209 7.92 -10.46 5.85
CA HIS A 209 7.95 -9.20 5.11
C HIS A 209 9.24 -8.45 5.41
N ALA A 210 10.00 -8.16 4.38
CA ALA A 210 11.14 -7.25 4.48
C ALA A 210 10.63 -5.81 4.36
N PHE A 211 10.71 -5.06 5.45
CA PHE A 211 10.26 -3.67 5.53
C PHE A 211 11.29 -2.76 4.85
N LEU A 212 10.92 -2.14 3.73
CA LEU A 212 11.86 -1.39 2.89
C LEU A 212 12.63 -0.29 3.63
N PRO A 213 12.02 0.55 4.49
CA PRO A 213 12.76 1.59 5.21
C PRO A 213 13.92 1.07 6.04
N ARG A 214 13.83 -0.18 6.54
CA ARG A 214 14.92 -0.82 7.30
C ARG A 214 16.13 -1.22 6.44
N LEU A 215 15.94 -1.34 5.14
CA LEU A 215 17.00 -1.77 4.20
C LEU A 215 17.75 -0.58 3.60
N SER A 216 17.23 0.62 3.76
CA SER A 216 17.79 1.86 3.20
C SER A 216 18.62 2.65 4.20
N GLU A 217 18.90 2.08 5.38
CA GLU A 217 19.85 2.59 6.38
C GLU A 217 21.26 2.09 6.03
#